data_c384ecbdedc001321dee18010072572f
#
_entry.id   c384ecbdedc001321dee18010072572f
#
_cell.length_a   1.000
_cell.length_b   1.000
_cell.length_c   1.000
_cell.angle_alpha   90.00
_cell.angle_beta   90.00
_cell.angle_gamma   90.00
#
_symmetry.space_group_name_H-M   'P 1'
#
loop_
_entity.id
_entity.type
_entity.pdbx_description
1 polymer ?
#
loop_
_entity_poly.entity_id
_entity_poly.type
_entity_poly.pdbx_seq_one_letter_code
_entity_poly.pdbx_strand_id
1 'polypeptide(L)'
;MNLNKKSLLVACVLAAMSTSAFAASTTTSTTSTTVTNQDTKTSTSTKVTREQHSSSVSTSTVTTTEKSSSRSSGTSVGVGVGIGRLDTFVPISGAVKEPPVAVKKAMKVLKDDSLLQQGYLGLVKEKGKWGIVGTNGQVVLAPAYKSLDASSKKDGTFFVEEGKNKISHIKGDGTVLESGKEAQEALYSSLNEKNTAVKELNDFDPKTASQSYPSDSYVAFTEKGKLGFKDANGNVVIQPQFKALSDVETKFSEDRAFVKANGKVVAIDGKGTVLFNAPSNEVYPYKNGLAEFRRKVSHFGLGGILGLVGMGYFYNHGGVYLDGLGGLVDDGMKRGYIDRNGTVVIDSKNDYVYPMEEHGTLVRNEGKLGFMNRQGQYVIQPGNYEAGTIDVNNVLLTLKNKDTNKYGIFDMETGKQEVPFKYDSIEFVGEHEMSVTNDTNRYVVDMATGRVIYKGDKSMNVKTFLGDTYTWVYNKDGNYKILSLDGTVTETPVMKDISGTGSFSHGYSPVKIKGKWGIINSKGELVVQPTYDEITIL
;
A
#
# COMPACT_ATOMS: atom_id res chain seq x y z
N MET A 1 -11.77 3.66 -31.55
CA MET A 1 -11.50 4.27 -30.24
C MET A 1 -11.05 3.15 -29.32
N ASN A 2 -9.84 3.25 -28.75
CA ASN A 2 -9.14 2.13 -28.10
C ASN A 2 -9.75 1.72 -26.75
N LEU A 3 -10.59 0.70 -26.74
CA LEU A 3 -11.11 0.05 -25.53
C LEU A 3 -10.02 -0.61 -24.66
N ASN A 4 -8.88 -0.99 -25.24
CA ASN A 4 -7.80 -1.70 -24.55
C ASN A 4 -7.06 -0.91 -23.46
N LYS A 5 -7.19 0.41 -23.39
CA LYS A 5 -6.52 1.21 -22.34
C LYS A 5 -7.35 1.40 -21.07
N LYS A 6 -8.67 1.29 -21.15
CA LYS A 6 -9.54 1.48 -19.96
C LYS A 6 -9.80 0.16 -19.21
N SER A 7 -9.97 -0.95 -19.90
CA SER A 7 -10.06 -2.27 -19.26
C SER A 7 -8.75 -2.68 -18.57
N LEU A 8 -7.60 -2.28 -19.16
CA LEU A 8 -6.30 -2.48 -18.55
C LEU A 8 -6.13 -1.69 -17.24
N LEU A 9 -6.77 -0.50 -17.14
CA LEU A 9 -6.65 0.34 -15.94
C LEU A 9 -7.44 -0.22 -14.74
N VAL A 10 -8.60 -0.83 -14.99
CA VAL A 10 -9.43 -1.44 -13.92
C VAL A 10 -8.86 -2.79 -13.50
N ALA A 11 -8.36 -3.59 -14.44
CA ALA A 11 -7.59 -4.79 -14.11
C ALA A 11 -6.27 -4.46 -13.39
N CYS A 12 -5.62 -3.33 -13.73
CA CYS A 12 -4.42 -2.88 -13.03
C CYS A 12 -4.70 -2.40 -11.60
N VAL A 13 -5.85 -1.84 -11.29
CA VAL A 13 -6.16 -1.43 -9.90
C VAL A 13 -6.46 -2.64 -9.02
N LEU A 14 -7.18 -3.64 -9.53
CA LEU A 14 -7.39 -4.90 -8.81
C LEU A 14 -6.16 -5.81 -8.84
N ALA A 15 -5.40 -5.83 -9.94
CA ALA A 15 -4.12 -6.54 -10.03
C ALA A 15 -2.98 -5.81 -9.30
N ALA A 16 -3.01 -4.48 -9.18
CA ALA A 16 -2.07 -3.74 -8.35
C ALA A 16 -2.28 -4.01 -6.85
N MET A 17 -3.49 -4.35 -6.44
CA MET A 17 -3.72 -4.92 -5.11
C MET A 17 -3.10 -6.31 -4.94
N SER A 18 -2.88 -7.06 -6.03
CA SER A 18 -2.31 -8.41 -5.99
C SER A 18 -0.85 -8.51 -6.44
N THR A 19 -0.26 -7.51 -7.09
CA THR A 19 1.07 -7.62 -7.72
C THR A 19 2.16 -6.73 -7.12
N SER A 20 1.88 -5.93 -6.12
CA SER A 20 2.91 -5.10 -5.46
C SER A 20 3.90 -5.88 -4.58
N ALA A 21 3.89 -7.20 -4.64
CA ALA A 21 4.93 -8.05 -4.05
C ALA A 21 6.10 -8.37 -5.00
N PHE A 22 6.15 -7.78 -6.20
CA PHE A 22 7.20 -8.05 -7.18
C PHE A 22 7.97 -6.78 -7.55
N ALA A 23 8.87 -6.33 -6.70
CA ALA A 23 10.12 -5.66 -7.07
C ALA A 23 10.88 -5.17 -5.84
N ALA A 24 11.47 -6.08 -5.11
CA ALA A 24 12.67 -5.76 -4.35
C ALA A 24 13.72 -6.84 -4.62
N SER A 25 14.13 -6.93 -5.87
CA SER A 25 15.38 -7.57 -6.23
C SER A 25 16.48 -6.53 -6.07
N THR A 26 16.99 -6.38 -4.88
CA THR A 26 18.26 -5.72 -4.62
C THR A 26 19.38 -6.62 -5.14
N THR A 27 19.90 -6.27 -6.30
CA THR A 27 21.17 -6.79 -6.79
C THR A 27 22.28 -6.22 -5.89
N THR A 28 22.65 -6.93 -4.87
CA THR A 28 23.88 -6.66 -4.12
C THR A 28 25.03 -7.21 -4.95
N SER A 29 25.71 -6.34 -5.68
CA SER A 29 27.03 -6.66 -6.26
C SER A 29 28.05 -6.66 -5.12
N THR A 30 28.41 -7.84 -4.67
CA THR A 30 29.54 -8.04 -3.77
C THR A 30 30.80 -7.91 -4.60
N THR A 31 31.45 -6.77 -4.52
CA THR A 31 32.83 -6.63 -5.00
C THR A 31 33.75 -7.19 -3.93
N SER A 32 34.21 -8.40 -4.11
CA SER A 32 35.25 -8.98 -3.29
C SER A 32 36.62 -8.42 -3.73
N THR A 33 37.14 -7.49 -2.97
CA THR A 33 38.53 -7.08 -3.09
C THR A 33 39.40 -8.07 -2.29
N THR A 34 40.06 -8.94 -2.99
CA THR A 34 41.08 -9.80 -2.40
C THR A 34 42.35 -8.95 -2.22
N VAL A 35 42.66 -8.59 -0.98
CA VAL A 35 43.97 -8.05 -0.63
C VAL A 35 44.81 -9.23 -0.15
N THR A 36 45.74 -9.65 -1.01
CA THR A 36 46.81 -10.59 -0.63
C THR A 36 47.91 -9.81 0.08
N ASN A 37 48.01 -9.97 1.39
CA ASN A 37 49.25 -9.65 2.10
C ASN A 37 49.89 -10.95 2.54
N GLN A 38 51.05 -11.21 1.93
CA GLN A 38 52.02 -12.19 2.43
C GLN A 38 52.61 -11.62 3.70
N ASP A 39 52.81 -12.55 4.60
CA ASP A 39 53.69 -12.59 5.76
C ASP A 39 52.97 -12.57 7.11
N THR A 40 53.32 -13.64 7.75
CA THR A 40 53.27 -14.08 9.12
C THR A 40 52.23 -15.15 9.44
N LYS A 41 52.75 -16.37 9.41
CA LYS A 41 52.20 -17.52 10.12
C LYS A 41 52.19 -17.23 11.61
N THR A 42 51.02 -17.05 12.17
CA THR A 42 50.76 -17.34 13.57
C THR A 42 49.39 -18.01 13.65
N SER A 43 49.42 -19.30 13.68
CA SER A 43 48.26 -20.12 13.98
C SER A 43 47.97 -20.02 15.48
N THR A 44 47.07 -19.18 15.86
CA THR A 44 46.45 -19.27 17.18
C THR A 44 45.06 -19.81 16.99
N SER A 45 44.90 -21.06 17.33
CA SER A 45 43.61 -21.72 17.40
C SER A 45 42.80 -21.10 18.54
N THR A 46 41.99 -20.10 18.23
CA THR A 46 40.94 -19.66 19.12
C THR A 46 39.72 -20.48 18.81
N LYS A 47 39.80 -21.71 19.12
CA LYS A 47 38.70 -22.61 19.20
C LYS A 47 38.15 -22.45 20.60
N VAL A 48 36.83 -22.36 20.74
CA VAL A 48 36.22 -22.79 21.97
C VAL A 48 35.47 -21.79 22.83
N THR A 49 35.73 -20.54 22.70
CA THR A 49 35.21 -19.66 23.73
C THR A 49 33.77 -19.19 23.51
N ARG A 50 33.19 -19.42 22.36
CA ARG A 50 31.85 -18.89 22.06
C ARG A 50 30.70 -19.76 22.51
N GLU A 51 30.87 -21.07 22.52
CA GLU A 51 29.74 -21.96 22.88
C GLU A 51 29.59 -22.14 24.38
N GLN A 52 30.66 -22.01 25.12
CA GLN A 52 30.61 -22.12 26.58
C GLN A 52 30.13 -20.84 27.27
N HIS A 53 30.26 -19.69 26.62
CA HIS A 53 29.79 -18.45 27.23
C HIS A 53 28.28 -18.30 27.24
N SER A 54 27.58 -18.80 26.27
CA SER A 54 26.13 -18.69 26.25
C SER A 54 25.45 -19.52 27.32
N SER A 55 25.97 -20.66 27.63
CA SER A 55 25.39 -21.52 28.65
C SER A 55 25.77 -21.11 30.07
N SER A 56 26.93 -20.52 30.26
CA SER A 56 27.39 -20.08 31.59
C SER A 56 26.73 -18.77 32.05
N VAL A 57 26.42 -17.89 31.12
CA VAL A 57 25.74 -16.63 31.44
C VAL A 57 24.31 -16.85 31.93
N SER A 58 23.63 -17.82 31.38
CA SER A 58 22.27 -18.11 31.83
C SER A 58 22.18 -18.71 33.22
N THR A 59 23.22 -19.46 33.61
CA THR A 59 23.22 -20.12 34.91
C THR A 59 23.61 -19.17 36.05
N SER A 60 24.45 -18.18 35.81
CA SER A 60 24.88 -17.25 36.85
C SER A 60 23.78 -16.26 37.29
N THR A 61 22.83 -16.00 36.45
CA THR A 61 21.74 -15.06 36.77
C THR A 61 20.70 -15.69 37.72
N VAL A 62 20.61 -17.00 37.74
CA VAL A 62 19.62 -17.73 38.54
C VAL A 62 20.03 -17.82 40.01
N THR A 63 21.31 -17.97 40.24
CA THR A 63 21.80 -18.27 41.58
C THR A 63 21.81 -17.07 42.52
N THR A 64 21.83 -15.89 41.99
CA THR A 64 21.87 -14.67 42.80
C THR A 64 20.52 -14.28 43.39
N THR A 65 19.44 -14.75 42.82
CA THR A 65 18.10 -14.36 43.27
C THR A 65 17.61 -15.23 44.42
N GLU A 66 18.08 -16.43 44.52
CA GLU A 66 17.62 -17.35 45.56
C GLU A 66 18.18 -17.07 46.95
N LYS A 67 19.25 -16.33 47.01
CA LYS A 67 19.90 -16.01 48.31
C LYS A 67 19.36 -14.80 49.01
N SER A 68 18.53 -14.02 48.41
CA SER A 68 18.18 -12.72 48.95
C SER A 68 16.88 -12.64 49.72
N SER A 69 16.09 -13.65 49.78
CA SER A 69 14.91 -13.55 50.62
C SER A 69 14.29 -14.91 50.93
N SER A 70 13.99 -15.03 52.12
CA SER A 70 13.41 -16.21 52.72
C SER A 70 11.93 -16.45 52.37
N ARG A 71 11.33 -15.73 51.44
CA ARG A 71 9.88 -15.84 51.16
C ARG A 71 9.38 -15.42 49.79
N SER A 72 10.21 -15.27 48.84
CA SER A 72 9.74 -14.79 47.56
C SER A 72 9.80 -15.92 46.52
N SER A 73 8.66 -16.29 46.05
CA SER A 73 8.51 -17.16 44.88
C SER A 73 8.91 -16.47 43.58
N GLY A 74 9.41 -15.24 43.68
CA GLY A 74 9.72 -14.43 42.51
C GLY A 74 11.05 -14.72 41.83
N THR A 75 11.76 -15.63 42.36
CA THR A 75 13.10 -15.96 41.93
C THR A 75 13.22 -16.58 40.58
N SER A 76 12.31 -17.41 40.25
CA SER A 76 12.27 -18.02 38.93
C SER A 76 11.89 -17.04 37.79
N VAL A 77 11.36 -15.90 38.15
CA VAL A 77 10.97 -14.86 37.21
C VAL A 77 12.17 -14.32 36.44
N GLY A 78 13.31 -14.24 37.08
CA GLY A 78 14.53 -13.72 36.41
C GLY A 78 15.03 -14.61 35.27
N VAL A 79 14.78 -15.90 35.37
CA VAL A 79 15.29 -16.87 34.40
C VAL A 79 14.41 -16.97 33.16
N GLY A 80 13.13 -17.04 33.38
CA GLY A 80 12.19 -17.12 32.28
C GLY A 80 12.17 -15.84 31.44
N VAL A 81 12.42 -14.73 32.07
CA VAL A 81 12.39 -13.40 31.42
C VAL A 81 13.55 -13.17 30.48
N GLY A 82 14.72 -13.76 30.75
CA GLY A 82 15.88 -13.59 29.85
C GLY A 82 15.73 -14.34 28.53
N ILE A 83 15.15 -15.52 28.57
CA ILE A 83 15.03 -16.39 27.40
C ILE A 83 13.74 -16.12 26.62
N GLY A 84 12.66 -15.79 27.33
CA GLY A 84 11.37 -15.50 26.69
C GLY A 84 11.27 -14.12 26.05
N ARG A 85 12.12 -13.17 26.42
CA ARG A 85 12.01 -11.77 25.97
C ARG A 85 12.31 -11.55 24.49
N LEU A 86 13.04 -12.43 23.86
CA LEU A 86 13.31 -12.34 22.43
C LEU A 86 12.08 -12.70 21.58
N ASP A 87 11.18 -13.50 22.14
CA ASP A 87 9.98 -13.98 21.46
C ASP A 87 8.68 -13.37 22.03
N THR A 88 8.77 -12.44 22.97
CA THR A 88 7.61 -11.70 23.49
C THR A 88 7.47 -10.35 22.81
N PHE A 89 6.33 -10.12 22.24
CA PHE A 89 5.95 -8.86 21.61
C PHE A 89 4.98 -8.13 22.53
N VAL A 90 5.24 -6.83 22.74
CA VAL A 90 4.33 -5.99 23.51
C VAL A 90 3.17 -5.62 22.58
N PRO A 91 1.92 -5.77 23.03
CA PRO A 91 0.78 -5.27 22.28
C PRO A 91 0.92 -3.78 21.97
N ILE A 92 0.62 -3.39 20.75
CA ILE A 92 0.55 -1.98 20.37
C ILE A 92 -0.84 -1.49 20.76
N SER A 93 -0.96 -1.08 22.02
CA SER A 93 -2.23 -0.61 22.59
C SER A 93 -2.62 0.73 21.98
N GLY A 94 -3.80 0.80 21.41
CA GLY A 94 -4.32 2.01 20.76
C GLY A 94 -4.04 2.08 19.25
N ALA A 95 -3.22 1.18 18.70
CA ALA A 95 -3.00 1.07 17.27
C ALA A 95 -4.18 0.43 16.52
N VAL A 96 -4.98 -0.38 17.20
CA VAL A 96 -6.17 -1.00 16.61
C VAL A 96 -7.31 0.00 16.64
N LYS A 97 -7.34 0.88 15.65
CA LYS A 97 -8.43 1.83 15.45
C LYS A 97 -9.46 1.22 14.50
N GLU A 98 -10.68 1.70 14.58
CA GLU A 98 -11.65 1.37 13.53
C GLU A 98 -11.13 1.84 12.17
N PRO A 99 -11.04 0.94 11.18
CA PRO A 99 -10.56 1.31 9.86
C PRO A 99 -11.40 2.46 9.28
N PRO A 100 -10.79 3.35 8.51
CA PRO A 100 -11.52 4.39 7.77
C PRO A 100 -12.67 3.79 6.96
N VAL A 101 -13.74 4.54 6.75
CA VAL A 101 -14.94 4.06 6.02
C VAL A 101 -14.57 3.57 4.62
N ALA A 102 -13.63 4.22 3.94
CA ALA A 102 -13.14 3.78 2.64
C ALA A 102 -12.51 2.38 2.71
N VAL A 103 -11.70 2.12 3.74
CA VAL A 103 -11.08 0.81 3.97
C VAL A 103 -12.14 -0.24 4.29
N LYS A 104 -13.14 0.09 5.15
CA LYS A 104 -14.27 -0.82 5.43
C LYS A 104 -15.04 -1.18 4.15
N LYS A 105 -15.28 -0.20 3.26
CA LYS A 105 -15.90 -0.43 1.95
C LYS A 105 -15.04 -1.33 1.06
N ALA A 106 -13.72 -1.07 0.99
CA ALA A 106 -12.79 -1.89 0.21
C ALA A 106 -12.74 -3.32 0.73
N MET A 107 -12.63 -3.50 2.05
CA MET A 107 -12.64 -4.82 2.69
C MET A 107 -13.96 -5.57 2.44
N LYS A 108 -15.10 -4.86 2.44
CA LYS A 108 -16.38 -5.47 2.09
C LYS A 108 -16.39 -5.98 0.64
N VAL A 109 -15.79 -5.25 -0.31
CA VAL A 109 -15.67 -5.70 -1.71
C VAL A 109 -14.75 -6.92 -1.82
N LEU A 110 -13.63 -6.92 -1.10
CA LEU A 110 -12.68 -8.04 -1.08
C LEU A 110 -13.27 -9.30 -0.41
N LYS A 111 -14.16 -9.13 0.56
CA LYS A 111 -14.85 -10.22 1.29
C LYS A 111 -16.19 -10.62 0.66
N ASP A 112 -16.55 -10.06 -0.50
CA ASP A 112 -17.79 -10.40 -1.21
C ASP A 112 -17.63 -11.73 -1.95
N ASP A 113 -18.19 -12.78 -1.38
CA ASP A 113 -18.16 -14.15 -1.88
C ASP A 113 -19.39 -14.57 -2.71
N SER A 114 -20.18 -13.58 -3.15
CA SER A 114 -21.46 -13.83 -3.86
C SER A 114 -21.30 -14.75 -5.08
N LEU A 115 -20.22 -14.63 -5.84
CA LEU A 115 -19.97 -15.50 -6.99
C LEU A 115 -19.53 -16.91 -6.57
N LEU A 116 -18.75 -17.03 -5.47
CA LEU A 116 -18.39 -18.31 -4.91
C LEU A 116 -19.61 -19.09 -4.40
N GLN A 117 -20.53 -18.41 -3.72
CA GLN A 117 -21.78 -19.01 -3.24
C GLN A 117 -22.65 -19.53 -4.39
N GLN A 118 -22.54 -18.93 -5.56
CA GLN A 118 -23.18 -19.39 -6.79
C GLN A 118 -22.38 -20.49 -7.51
N GLY A 119 -21.26 -20.91 -6.96
CA GLY A 119 -20.44 -22.00 -7.48
C GLY A 119 -19.34 -21.58 -8.46
N TYR A 120 -19.11 -20.27 -8.67
CA TYR A 120 -18.04 -19.77 -9.53
C TYR A 120 -16.77 -19.51 -8.72
N LEU A 121 -15.64 -20.10 -9.13
CA LEU A 121 -14.37 -19.94 -8.41
C LEU A 121 -13.42 -18.96 -9.10
N GLY A 122 -13.28 -19.07 -10.41
CA GLY A 122 -12.27 -18.26 -11.09
C GLY A 122 -12.46 -18.17 -12.59
N LEU A 123 -11.88 -17.10 -13.14
CA LEU A 123 -11.68 -16.93 -14.58
C LEU A 123 -10.36 -17.59 -14.96
N VAL A 124 -10.38 -18.40 -16.00
CA VAL A 124 -9.23 -19.16 -16.49
C VAL A 124 -8.95 -18.86 -17.96
N LYS A 125 -7.68 -18.78 -18.31
CA LYS A 125 -7.25 -18.54 -19.69
C LYS A 125 -6.45 -19.72 -20.22
N GLU A 126 -6.82 -20.21 -21.38
CA GLU A 126 -6.09 -21.23 -22.11
C GLU A 126 -5.96 -20.83 -23.58
N LYS A 127 -4.73 -20.91 -24.13
CA LYS A 127 -4.46 -20.54 -25.54
C LYS A 127 -5.03 -19.18 -25.94
N GLY A 128 -4.94 -18.20 -25.03
CA GLY A 128 -5.43 -16.84 -25.24
C GLY A 128 -6.94 -16.65 -25.12
N LYS A 129 -7.69 -17.68 -24.70
CA LYS A 129 -9.14 -17.66 -24.53
C LYS A 129 -9.52 -17.81 -23.06
N TRP A 130 -10.53 -17.05 -22.65
CA TRP A 130 -11.07 -17.04 -21.29
C TRP A 130 -12.28 -17.95 -21.13
N GLY A 131 -12.38 -18.56 -19.97
CA GLY A 131 -13.49 -19.39 -19.50
C GLY A 131 -13.68 -19.27 -17.98
N ILE A 132 -14.55 -20.09 -17.42
CA ILE A 132 -14.90 -20.09 -15.98
C ILE A 132 -14.71 -21.49 -15.41
N VAL A 133 -14.11 -21.57 -14.21
CA VAL A 133 -14.06 -22.77 -13.39
C VAL A 133 -14.90 -22.59 -12.12
N GLY A 134 -15.53 -23.66 -11.69
CA GLY A 134 -16.36 -23.70 -10.50
C GLY A 134 -15.58 -24.03 -9.23
N THR A 135 -16.24 -23.86 -8.09
CA THR A 135 -15.71 -24.19 -6.76
C THR A 135 -15.38 -25.67 -6.56
N ASN A 136 -15.96 -26.54 -7.39
CA ASN A 136 -15.64 -27.99 -7.45
C ASN A 136 -14.45 -28.30 -8.39
N GLY A 137 -13.81 -27.28 -8.97
CA GLY A 137 -12.70 -27.42 -9.90
C GLY A 137 -13.08 -27.79 -11.33
N GLN A 138 -14.37 -27.98 -11.62
CA GLN A 138 -14.84 -28.31 -12.97
C GLN A 138 -14.96 -27.06 -13.83
N VAL A 139 -14.80 -27.25 -15.16
CA VAL A 139 -15.05 -26.20 -16.13
C VAL A 139 -16.55 -25.93 -16.20
N VAL A 140 -16.96 -24.71 -15.83
CA VAL A 140 -18.34 -24.22 -15.94
C VAL A 140 -18.57 -23.66 -17.35
N LEU A 141 -17.61 -22.86 -17.83
CA LEU A 141 -17.61 -22.27 -19.16
C LEU A 141 -16.24 -22.54 -19.82
N ALA A 142 -16.24 -23.27 -20.91
CA ALA A 142 -15.00 -23.61 -21.60
C ALA A 142 -14.28 -22.35 -22.13
N PRO A 143 -12.92 -22.31 -22.11
CA PRO A 143 -12.17 -21.20 -22.66
C PRO A 143 -12.44 -20.99 -24.16
N ALA A 144 -13.26 -20.00 -24.47
CA ALA A 144 -13.68 -19.69 -25.86
C ALA A 144 -13.63 -18.20 -26.17
N TYR A 145 -13.62 -17.33 -25.17
CA TYR A 145 -13.83 -15.90 -25.29
C TYR A 145 -12.50 -15.13 -25.27
N LYS A 146 -12.44 -14.05 -26.06
CA LYS A 146 -11.27 -13.17 -26.13
C LYS A 146 -11.08 -12.34 -24.85
N SER A 147 -12.19 -11.89 -24.26
CA SER A 147 -12.25 -11.33 -22.91
C SER A 147 -13.49 -11.85 -22.18
N LEU A 148 -13.41 -11.87 -20.87
CA LEU A 148 -14.47 -12.30 -19.99
C LEU A 148 -14.34 -11.53 -18.67
N ASP A 149 -15.42 -10.85 -18.24
CA ASP A 149 -15.49 -10.07 -17.01
C ASP A 149 -16.80 -10.36 -16.28
N ALA A 150 -16.75 -10.50 -14.96
CA ALA A 150 -17.95 -10.60 -14.15
C ALA A 150 -18.71 -9.27 -14.10
N SER A 151 -20.05 -9.34 -14.10
CA SER A 151 -20.92 -8.18 -13.86
C SER A 151 -20.60 -7.52 -12.52
N SER A 152 -20.72 -6.19 -12.45
CA SER A 152 -20.56 -5.42 -11.20
C SER A 152 -21.56 -5.86 -10.12
N LYS A 153 -22.70 -6.39 -10.53
CA LYS A 153 -23.77 -6.87 -9.64
C LYS A 153 -23.45 -8.18 -8.96
N LYS A 154 -22.39 -8.90 -9.43
CA LYS A 154 -22.02 -10.23 -8.95
C LYS A 154 -23.19 -11.23 -8.87
N ASP A 155 -24.10 -11.12 -9.82
CA ASP A 155 -25.33 -11.90 -9.92
C ASP A 155 -25.19 -13.20 -10.73
N GLY A 156 -23.96 -13.64 -10.99
CA GLY A 156 -23.66 -14.83 -11.79
C GLY A 156 -23.72 -14.59 -13.29
N THR A 157 -23.77 -13.32 -13.70
CA THR A 157 -23.69 -12.92 -15.10
C THR A 157 -22.33 -12.35 -15.47
N PHE A 158 -21.99 -12.49 -16.76
CA PHE A 158 -20.67 -12.15 -17.27
C PHE A 158 -20.78 -11.44 -18.62
N PHE A 159 -19.81 -10.57 -18.89
CA PHE A 159 -19.64 -9.96 -20.20
C PHE A 159 -18.48 -10.65 -20.94
N VAL A 160 -18.74 -11.06 -22.17
CA VAL A 160 -17.77 -11.77 -23.01
C VAL A 160 -17.57 -11.08 -24.35
N GLU A 161 -16.36 -11.16 -24.89
CA GLU A 161 -16.03 -10.76 -26.27
C GLU A 161 -15.59 -12.00 -27.08
N GLU A 162 -16.32 -12.38 -28.11
CA GLU A 162 -16.00 -13.50 -28.99
C GLU A 162 -15.01 -13.10 -30.10
N GLY A 163 -15.16 -11.88 -30.63
CA GLY A 163 -14.34 -11.34 -31.73
C GLY A 163 -14.29 -9.82 -31.67
N LYS A 164 -13.88 -9.16 -32.73
CA LYS A 164 -13.74 -7.72 -32.76
C LYS A 164 -15.11 -7.05 -32.59
N ASN A 165 -15.33 -6.42 -31.42
CA ASN A 165 -16.56 -5.70 -31.04
C ASN A 165 -17.84 -6.57 -30.95
N LYS A 166 -17.72 -7.89 -30.84
CA LYS A 166 -18.86 -8.76 -30.62
C LYS A 166 -18.97 -9.09 -29.13
N ILE A 167 -19.71 -8.26 -28.41
CA ILE A 167 -19.94 -8.37 -26.98
C ILE A 167 -21.28 -9.07 -26.74
N SER A 168 -21.29 -9.97 -25.76
CA SER A 168 -22.50 -10.62 -25.25
C SER A 168 -22.50 -10.57 -23.73
N HIS A 169 -23.70 -10.38 -23.15
CA HIS A 169 -23.99 -10.55 -21.74
C HIS A 169 -24.55 -11.95 -21.55
N ILE A 170 -23.90 -12.76 -20.72
CA ILE A 170 -24.21 -14.19 -20.57
C ILE A 170 -24.37 -14.59 -19.11
N LYS A 171 -25.07 -15.70 -18.86
CA LYS A 171 -24.96 -16.42 -17.59
C LYS A 171 -23.64 -17.21 -17.53
N GLY A 172 -23.24 -17.64 -16.34
CA GLY A 172 -22.03 -18.41 -16.17
C GLY A 172 -21.99 -19.74 -16.94
N ASP A 173 -23.13 -20.30 -17.33
CA ASP A 173 -23.26 -21.50 -18.16
C ASP A 173 -23.15 -21.22 -19.68
N GLY A 174 -22.98 -19.96 -20.06
CA GLY A 174 -22.89 -19.53 -21.44
C GLY A 174 -24.23 -19.14 -22.09
N THR A 175 -25.35 -19.24 -21.37
CA THR A 175 -26.66 -18.78 -21.88
C THR A 175 -26.62 -17.30 -22.16
N VAL A 176 -26.86 -16.89 -23.40
CA VAL A 176 -26.85 -15.48 -23.83
C VAL A 176 -28.13 -14.80 -23.34
N LEU A 177 -27.98 -13.69 -22.63
CA LEU A 177 -29.04 -12.81 -22.15
C LEU A 177 -29.25 -11.67 -23.14
N GLU A 178 -28.16 -11.02 -23.54
CA GLU A 178 -28.15 -9.87 -24.44
C GLU A 178 -26.94 -9.97 -25.38
N SER A 179 -27.03 -9.37 -26.54
CA SER A 179 -25.91 -9.33 -27.51
C SER A 179 -25.84 -8.00 -28.25
N GLY A 180 -24.68 -7.70 -28.83
CA GLY A 180 -24.48 -6.51 -29.64
C GLY A 180 -24.62 -5.22 -28.86
N LYS A 181 -25.51 -4.32 -29.30
CA LYS A 181 -25.64 -2.98 -28.73
C LYS A 181 -26.17 -3.00 -27.30
N GLU A 182 -27.15 -3.84 -27.00
CA GLU A 182 -27.75 -3.99 -25.68
C GLU A 182 -26.73 -4.49 -24.65
N ALA A 183 -25.98 -5.53 -24.99
CA ALA A 183 -24.89 -6.04 -24.17
C ALA A 183 -23.78 -4.99 -23.96
N GLN A 184 -23.52 -4.16 -24.96
CA GLN A 184 -22.52 -3.09 -24.85
C GLN A 184 -22.99 -1.98 -23.89
N GLU A 185 -24.27 -1.59 -23.93
CA GLU A 185 -24.87 -0.63 -23.02
C GLU A 185 -24.86 -1.17 -21.57
N ALA A 186 -25.22 -2.44 -21.38
CA ALA A 186 -25.16 -3.11 -20.09
C ALA A 186 -23.71 -3.19 -19.53
N LEU A 187 -22.72 -3.50 -20.39
CA LEU A 187 -21.29 -3.48 -20.02
C LEU A 187 -20.86 -2.08 -19.58
N TYR A 188 -21.23 -1.02 -20.30
CA TYR A 188 -20.88 0.34 -19.92
C TYR A 188 -21.51 0.74 -18.59
N SER A 189 -22.76 0.35 -18.34
CA SER A 189 -23.41 0.55 -17.03
C SER A 189 -22.63 -0.14 -15.92
N SER A 190 -22.30 -1.41 -16.09
CA SER A 190 -21.50 -2.19 -15.13
C SER A 190 -20.11 -1.58 -14.87
N LEU A 191 -19.42 -1.12 -15.91
CA LEU A 191 -18.12 -0.45 -15.77
C LEU A 191 -18.23 0.89 -15.06
N ASN A 192 -19.29 1.65 -15.32
CA ASN A 192 -19.53 2.93 -14.64
C ASN A 192 -19.81 2.71 -13.15
N GLU A 193 -20.58 1.69 -12.78
CA GLU A 193 -20.80 1.32 -11.38
C GLU A 193 -19.49 0.97 -10.68
N LYS A 194 -18.63 0.12 -11.31
CA LYS A 194 -17.30 -0.19 -10.78
C LYS A 194 -16.41 1.06 -10.66
N ASN A 195 -16.40 1.93 -11.67
CA ASN A 195 -15.59 3.15 -11.67
C ASN A 195 -16.08 4.13 -10.60
N THR A 196 -17.39 4.24 -10.38
CA THR A 196 -17.97 5.07 -9.32
C THR A 196 -17.57 4.56 -7.95
N ALA A 197 -17.66 3.24 -7.72
CA ALA A 197 -17.23 2.64 -6.46
C ALA A 197 -15.73 2.84 -6.20
N VAL A 198 -14.87 2.65 -7.21
CA VAL A 198 -13.43 2.91 -7.11
C VAL A 198 -13.14 4.39 -6.85
N LYS A 199 -13.86 5.29 -7.53
CA LYS A 199 -13.72 6.73 -7.29
C LYS A 199 -14.13 7.10 -5.87
N GLU A 200 -15.25 6.59 -5.39
CA GLU A 200 -15.71 6.79 -4.01
C GLU A 200 -14.68 6.27 -2.98
N LEU A 201 -14.00 5.17 -3.27
CA LEU A 201 -12.94 4.64 -2.42
C LEU A 201 -11.70 5.55 -2.40
N ASN A 202 -11.34 6.13 -3.56
CA ASN A 202 -10.16 6.98 -3.70
C ASN A 202 -10.40 8.43 -3.28
N ASP A 203 -11.62 8.94 -3.46
CA ASP A 203 -12.00 10.32 -3.14
C ASP A 203 -12.54 10.47 -1.71
N PHE A 204 -12.68 9.34 -0.98
CA PHE A 204 -13.25 9.36 0.35
C PHE A 204 -12.31 10.04 1.35
N ASP A 205 -12.71 11.24 1.78
CA ASP A 205 -12.15 11.91 2.93
C ASP A 205 -13.21 11.99 4.04
N PRO A 206 -13.01 11.29 5.16
CA PRO A 206 -13.99 11.26 6.25
C PRO A 206 -14.26 12.64 6.86
N LYS A 207 -13.34 13.59 6.71
CA LYS A 207 -13.46 14.93 7.30
C LYS A 207 -14.14 15.94 6.38
N THR A 208 -14.08 15.75 5.07
CA THR A 208 -14.71 16.67 4.08
C THR A 208 -16.05 16.20 3.56
N ALA A 209 -16.43 14.94 3.75
CA ALA A 209 -17.75 14.42 3.39
C ALA A 209 -18.93 15.15 4.07
N SER A 210 -18.66 16.00 5.06
CA SER A 210 -19.67 16.77 5.80
C SER A 210 -19.87 18.20 5.30
N GLN A 211 -18.99 18.72 4.43
CA GLN A 211 -19.05 20.12 4.00
C GLN A 211 -19.01 20.23 2.46
N SER A 212 -20.20 20.26 1.86
CA SER A 212 -20.37 20.58 0.44
C SER A 212 -20.47 22.11 0.27
N TYR A 213 -19.55 22.66 -0.52
CA TYR A 213 -19.59 24.06 -0.87
C TYR A 213 -20.26 24.21 -2.25
N PRO A 214 -21.27 25.10 -2.39
CA PRO A 214 -21.94 25.31 -3.68
C PRO A 214 -20.97 25.69 -4.80
N SER A 215 -19.92 26.43 -4.48
CA SER A 215 -18.88 26.86 -5.42
C SER A 215 -18.04 25.72 -5.99
N ASP A 216 -17.96 24.57 -5.30
CA ASP A 216 -17.20 23.42 -5.80
C ASP A 216 -17.82 22.78 -7.05
N SER A 217 -19.10 23.11 -7.34
CA SER A 217 -19.80 22.76 -8.58
C SER A 217 -19.57 23.74 -9.73
N TYR A 218 -18.86 24.85 -9.49
CA TYR A 218 -18.68 25.88 -10.50
C TYR A 218 -17.75 25.40 -11.61
N VAL A 219 -18.13 25.72 -12.85
CA VAL A 219 -17.37 25.38 -14.05
C VAL A 219 -16.68 26.63 -14.56
N ALA A 220 -15.37 26.54 -14.74
CA ALA A 220 -14.58 27.61 -15.33
C ALA A 220 -14.90 27.79 -16.81
N PHE A 221 -15.01 29.05 -17.27
CA PHE A 221 -15.15 29.39 -18.68
C PHE A 221 -14.32 30.61 -19.01
N THR A 222 -14.00 30.78 -20.30
CA THR A 222 -13.19 31.90 -20.78
C THR A 222 -13.97 32.71 -21.81
N GLU A 223 -14.00 34.01 -21.62
CA GLU A 223 -14.54 34.96 -22.58
C GLU A 223 -13.51 36.11 -22.78
N LYS A 224 -13.21 36.45 -24.05
CA LYS A 224 -12.23 37.49 -24.42
C LYS A 224 -10.90 37.36 -23.68
N GLY A 225 -10.44 36.11 -23.47
CA GLY A 225 -9.20 35.80 -22.77
C GLY A 225 -9.22 36.02 -21.25
N LYS A 226 -10.41 36.21 -20.68
CA LYS A 226 -10.64 36.32 -19.25
C LYS A 226 -11.41 35.11 -18.74
N LEU A 227 -11.02 34.63 -17.57
CA LEU A 227 -11.64 33.52 -16.85
C LEU A 227 -12.77 34.03 -15.97
N GLY A 228 -13.91 33.36 -16.05
CA GLY A 228 -15.06 33.47 -15.16
C GLY A 228 -15.56 32.09 -14.74
N PHE A 229 -16.64 32.04 -13.95
CA PHE A 229 -17.23 30.78 -13.49
C PHE A 229 -18.76 30.80 -13.64
N LYS A 230 -19.31 29.63 -13.96
CA LYS A 230 -20.73 29.36 -14.06
C LYS A 230 -21.14 28.33 -13.01
N ASP A 231 -22.39 28.44 -12.53
CA ASP A 231 -22.97 27.39 -11.68
C ASP A 231 -23.36 26.14 -12.50
N ALA A 232 -23.89 25.13 -11.83
CA ALA A 232 -24.32 23.87 -12.46
C ALA A 232 -25.49 24.08 -13.46
N ASN A 233 -26.24 25.19 -13.36
CA ASN A 233 -27.31 25.53 -14.26
C ASN A 233 -26.83 26.36 -15.47
N GLY A 234 -25.56 26.70 -15.54
CA GLY A 234 -24.95 27.49 -16.61
C GLY A 234 -25.04 29.01 -16.40
N ASN A 235 -25.55 29.50 -15.26
CA ASN A 235 -25.61 30.91 -14.94
C ASN A 235 -24.22 31.43 -14.59
N VAL A 236 -23.85 32.60 -15.06
CA VAL A 236 -22.59 33.25 -14.72
C VAL A 236 -22.65 33.75 -13.27
N VAL A 237 -21.84 33.14 -12.40
CA VAL A 237 -21.74 33.51 -10.98
C VAL A 237 -20.53 34.41 -10.73
N ILE A 238 -19.46 34.24 -11.50
CA ILE A 238 -18.29 35.13 -11.48
C ILE A 238 -18.01 35.59 -12.90
N GLN A 239 -18.11 36.90 -13.13
CA GLN A 239 -17.87 37.49 -14.44
C GLN A 239 -16.41 37.27 -14.90
N PRO A 240 -16.17 37.13 -16.21
CA PRO A 240 -14.82 36.97 -16.76
C PRO A 240 -13.93 38.15 -16.45
N GLN A 241 -13.02 38.00 -15.49
CA GLN A 241 -12.10 39.06 -15.05
C GLN A 241 -10.69 38.55 -14.74
N PHE A 242 -10.53 37.29 -14.43
CA PHE A 242 -9.27 36.64 -14.06
C PHE A 242 -8.54 36.04 -15.25
N LYS A 243 -7.42 35.36 -14.99
CA LYS A 243 -6.77 34.44 -15.91
C LYS A 243 -6.59 33.09 -15.24
N ALA A 244 -6.65 31.99 -16.01
CA ALA A 244 -6.35 30.67 -15.54
C ALA A 244 -4.86 30.53 -15.15
N LEU A 245 -4.56 29.57 -14.31
CA LEU A 245 -3.19 29.12 -14.08
C LEU A 245 -2.69 28.39 -15.33
N SER A 246 -1.37 28.45 -15.58
CA SER A 246 -0.77 27.82 -16.77
C SER A 246 -0.53 26.33 -16.58
N ASP A 247 -0.16 25.93 -15.38
CA ASP A 247 0.43 24.61 -15.12
C ASP A 247 -0.44 23.75 -14.15
N VAL A 248 -1.51 24.34 -13.63
CA VAL A 248 -2.42 23.70 -12.67
C VAL A 248 -3.86 23.96 -13.09
N GLU A 249 -4.72 22.97 -12.92
CA GLU A 249 -6.15 23.10 -13.17
C GLU A 249 -6.77 24.19 -12.29
N THR A 250 -7.47 25.12 -12.93
CA THR A 250 -8.18 26.19 -12.23
C THR A 250 -9.62 25.77 -11.97
N LYS A 251 -9.90 25.36 -10.74
CA LYS A 251 -11.24 24.95 -10.28
C LYS A 251 -11.47 25.37 -8.83
N PHE A 252 -12.73 25.42 -8.44
CA PHE A 252 -13.09 25.52 -7.04
C PHE A 252 -12.90 24.19 -6.33
N SER A 253 -12.43 24.27 -5.12
CA SER A 253 -12.37 23.17 -4.16
C SER A 253 -12.39 23.76 -2.75
N GLU A 254 -13.32 23.30 -1.92
CA GLU A 254 -13.54 23.79 -0.57
C GLU A 254 -13.81 25.30 -0.50
N ASP A 255 -14.67 25.79 -1.42
CA ASP A 255 -15.05 27.21 -1.56
C ASP A 255 -13.86 28.14 -1.89
N ARG A 256 -12.82 27.62 -2.50
CA ARG A 256 -11.64 28.38 -2.91
C ARG A 256 -11.20 27.99 -4.32
N ALA A 257 -10.78 28.95 -5.10
CA ALA A 257 -10.08 28.72 -6.35
C ALA A 257 -8.84 29.61 -6.45
N PHE A 258 -7.80 29.09 -7.10
CA PHE A 258 -6.61 29.89 -7.41
C PHE A 258 -6.70 30.39 -8.85
N VAL A 259 -6.52 31.71 -9.02
CA VAL A 259 -6.59 32.39 -10.32
C VAL A 259 -5.44 33.40 -10.44
N LYS A 260 -5.14 33.88 -11.65
CA LYS A 260 -4.25 35.01 -11.85
C LYS A 260 -5.02 36.32 -11.88
N ALA A 261 -4.65 37.25 -10.99
CA ALA A 261 -5.12 38.64 -10.98
C ALA A 261 -3.93 39.58 -10.87
N ASN A 262 -3.86 40.61 -11.72
CA ASN A 262 -2.78 41.62 -11.73
C ASN A 262 -1.36 41.00 -11.72
N GLY A 263 -1.18 39.93 -12.50
CA GLY A 263 0.12 39.25 -12.63
C GLY A 263 0.50 38.33 -11.47
N LYS A 264 -0.30 38.23 -10.40
CA LYS A 264 -0.09 37.37 -9.23
C LYS A 264 -1.11 36.23 -9.20
N VAL A 265 -0.73 35.13 -8.59
CA VAL A 265 -1.69 34.08 -8.23
C VAL A 265 -2.35 34.44 -6.90
N VAL A 266 -3.67 34.43 -6.90
CA VAL A 266 -4.50 34.78 -5.75
C VAL A 266 -5.55 33.71 -5.49
N ALA A 267 -5.94 33.54 -4.24
CA ALA A 267 -7.14 32.77 -3.88
C ALA A 267 -8.38 33.66 -3.96
N ILE A 268 -9.46 33.12 -4.50
CA ILE A 268 -10.78 33.76 -4.53
C ILE A 268 -11.81 32.87 -3.82
N ASP A 269 -12.86 33.51 -3.29
CA ASP A 269 -14.07 32.83 -2.78
C ASP A 269 -15.10 32.58 -3.90
N GLY A 270 -16.21 31.88 -3.57
CA GLY A 270 -17.31 31.59 -4.49
C GLY A 270 -18.03 32.81 -5.07
N LYS A 271 -17.72 34.04 -4.58
CA LYS A 271 -18.24 35.31 -5.12
C LYS A 271 -17.23 36.01 -6.02
N GLY A 272 -16.01 35.48 -6.16
CA GLY A 272 -14.92 36.07 -6.91
C GLY A 272 -14.14 37.15 -6.13
N THR A 273 -14.31 37.22 -4.82
CA THR A 273 -13.55 38.14 -3.95
C THR A 273 -12.15 37.61 -3.77
N VAL A 274 -11.13 38.45 -3.99
CA VAL A 274 -9.72 38.09 -3.73
C VAL A 274 -9.50 38.07 -2.23
N LEU A 275 -9.01 36.94 -1.72
CA LEU A 275 -8.81 36.72 -0.30
C LEU A 275 -7.35 36.97 0.11
N PHE A 276 -6.40 36.39 -0.63
CA PHE A 276 -4.96 36.54 -0.35
C PHE A 276 -4.11 36.20 -1.59
N ASN A 277 -2.84 36.59 -1.57
CA ASN A 277 -1.86 36.19 -2.59
C ASN A 277 -1.31 34.81 -2.26
N ALA A 278 -1.29 33.90 -3.23
CA ALA A 278 -0.65 32.60 -3.07
C ALA A 278 0.87 32.76 -2.86
N PRO A 279 1.50 31.86 -2.08
CA PRO A 279 2.93 31.92 -1.80
C PRO A 279 3.80 31.54 -3.01
N SER A 280 3.21 30.97 -4.06
CA SER A 280 3.89 30.53 -5.29
C SER A 280 2.96 30.69 -6.49
N ASN A 281 3.55 30.72 -7.70
CA ASN A 281 2.79 30.65 -8.95
C ASN A 281 2.25 29.24 -9.25
N GLU A 282 2.79 28.22 -8.61
CA GLU A 282 2.34 26.84 -8.67
C GLU A 282 1.68 26.49 -7.35
N VAL A 283 0.37 26.48 -7.34
CA VAL A 283 -0.48 26.15 -6.19
C VAL A 283 -1.65 25.30 -6.66
N TYR A 284 -1.95 24.25 -5.91
CA TYR A 284 -2.95 23.24 -6.25
C TYR A 284 -4.27 23.51 -5.53
N PRO A 285 -5.40 22.99 -6.04
CA PRO A 285 -6.68 23.10 -5.35
C PRO A 285 -6.61 22.56 -3.92
N TYR A 286 -7.47 23.10 -3.06
CA TYR A 286 -7.57 22.63 -1.68
C TYR A 286 -8.00 21.16 -1.61
N LYS A 287 -7.41 20.45 -0.65
CA LYS A 287 -7.80 19.11 -0.27
C LYS A 287 -7.68 18.97 1.25
N ASN A 288 -8.83 18.72 1.90
CA ASN A 288 -8.87 18.54 3.35
C ASN A 288 -8.32 19.74 4.13
N GLY A 289 -8.71 20.95 3.74
CA GLY A 289 -8.34 22.20 4.41
C GLY A 289 -6.95 22.73 4.08
N LEU A 290 -6.16 22.05 3.26
CA LEU A 290 -4.81 22.46 2.87
C LEU A 290 -4.66 22.53 1.35
N ALA A 291 -3.89 23.51 0.86
CA ALA A 291 -3.46 23.58 -0.53
C ALA A 291 -1.95 23.41 -0.62
N GLU A 292 -1.52 22.49 -1.48
CA GLU A 292 -0.10 22.32 -1.80
C GLU A 292 0.37 23.49 -2.67
N PHE A 293 1.56 23.99 -2.39
CA PHE A 293 2.25 24.89 -3.29
C PHE A 293 3.68 24.43 -3.52
N ARG A 294 4.24 24.76 -4.69
CA ARG A 294 5.61 24.39 -5.06
C ARG A 294 6.40 25.62 -5.46
N ARG A 295 7.70 25.59 -5.15
CA ARG A 295 8.67 26.60 -5.59
C ARG A 295 9.78 25.93 -6.35
N LYS A 296 10.11 26.46 -7.54
CA LYS A 296 11.30 26.02 -8.29
C LYS A 296 12.54 26.41 -7.53
N VAL A 297 13.45 25.47 -7.34
CA VAL A 297 14.80 25.73 -6.87
C VAL A 297 15.71 25.74 -8.08
N SER A 298 16.36 26.87 -8.37
CA SER A 298 17.35 26.95 -9.42
C SER A 298 18.63 26.22 -8.97
N HIS A 299 18.68 24.93 -9.18
CA HIS A 299 19.93 24.18 -9.12
C HIS A 299 20.28 23.73 -10.53
N PHE A 300 21.34 24.34 -11.07
CA PHE A 300 22.05 23.83 -12.23
C PHE A 300 22.83 22.59 -11.81
N GLY A 301 22.17 21.44 -11.76
CA GLY A 301 22.76 20.16 -11.46
C GLY A 301 22.33 19.12 -12.49
N LEU A 302 23.28 18.41 -13.06
CA LEU A 302 23.12 17.35 -14.07
C LEU A 302 22.19 16.18 -13.67
N GLY A 303 21.54 16.23 -12.51
CA GLY A 303 20.61 15.21 -12.02
C GLY A 303 19.19 15.26 -12.56
N GLY A 304 18.78 16.38 -13.18
CA GLY A 304 17.38 16.61 -13.56
C GLY A 304 16.86 15.84 -14.78
N ILE A 305 17.72 15.15 -15.52
CA ILE A 305 17.33 14.45 -16.77
C ILE A 305 16.95 12.99 -16.55
N LEU A 306 17.39 12.38 -15.47
CA LEU A 306 17.09 10.96 -15.16
C LEU A 306 15.81 10.75 -14.33
N GLY A 307 15.23 11.81 -13.78
CA GLY A 307 14.01 11.75 -12.95
C GLY A 307 12.69 11.64 -13.71
N LEU A 308 12.70 11.74 -15.06
CA LEU A 308 11.47 11.75 -15.87
C LEU A 308 10.98 10.36 -16.31
N VAL A 309 11.69 9.29 -15.96
CA VAL A 309 11.29 7.94 -16.34
C VAL A 309 10.70 7.21 -15.13
N GLY A 310 9.42 7.33 -14.97
CA GLY A 310 8.61 6.26 -14.45
C GLY A 310 8.60 6.03 -12.94
N MET A 311 8.26 7.02 -12.13
CA MET A 311 7.74 6.74 -10.80
C MET A 311 6.22 6.95 -10.79
N GLY A 312 5.52 5.89 -11.17
CA GLY A 312 4.13 5.73 -10.78
C GLY A 312 4.08 5.59 -9.26
N TYR A 313 3.51 6.55 -8.57
CA TYR A 313 3.16 6.41 -7.16
C TYR A 313 2.17 5.27 -7.04
N PHE A 314 2.64 4.13 -6.54
CA PHE A 314 1.76 3.03 -6.18
C PHE A 314 1.19 3.32 -4.80
N TYR A 315 0.00 3.91 -4.77
CA TYR A 315 -0.85 3.88 -3.61
C TYR A 315 -1.36 2.45 -3.43
N ASN A 316 -0.65 1.70 -2.61
CA ASN A 316 -1.22 0.52 -1.98
C ASN A 316 -1.67 0.91 -0.55
N HIS A 317 -2.70 0.30 -0.07
CA HIS A 317 -3.15 0.41 1.32
C HIS A 317 -2.00 -0.01 2.25
N GLY A 318 -1.31 0.98 2.81
CA GLY A 318 -0.03 0.87 3.44
C GLY A 318 1.04 1.53 2.56
N GLY A 319 1.02 2.86 2.43
CA GLY A 319 1.93 3.59 1.55
C GLY A 319 3.39 3.26 1.86
N VAL A 320 4.11 2.69 0.89
CA VAL A 320 5.55 2.47 1.00
C VAL A 320 6.25 3.76 0.60
N TYR A 321 6.85 4.45 1.57
CA TYR A 321 7.77 5.54 1.30
C TYR A 321 9.15 4.95 1.04
N LEU A 322 9.60 5.01 -0.21
CA LEU A 322 10.95 4.61 -0.59
C LEU A 322 11.89 5.80 -0.37
N ASP A 323 12.37 5.98 0.83
CA ASP A 323 13.28 7.08 1.19
C ASP A 323 14.61 7.02 0.42
N GLY A 324 15.06 5.81 0.06
CA GLY A 324 16.25 5.61 -0.76
C GLY A 324 16.13 6.14 -2.20
N LEU A 325 14.90 6.34 -2.70
CA LEU A 325 14.62 6.92 -4.00
C LEU A 325 14.24 8.40 -3.90
N GLY A 326 13.74 8.87 -2.76
CA GLY A 326 13.42 10.28 -2.50
C GLY A 326 14.63 11.20 -2.57
N GLY A 327 15.82 10.68 -2.27
CA GLY A 327 17.08 11.40 -2.45
C GLY A 327 17.59 11.41 -3.89
N LEU A 328 17.03 10.57 -4.78
CA LEU A 328 17.41 10.48 -6.19
C LEU A 328 16.44 11.24 -7.11
N VAL A 329 15.28 11.64 -6.63
CA VAL A 329 14.25 12.36 -7.37
C VAL A 329 14.04 13.73 -6.71
N ASP A 330 15.08 14.51 -6.61
CA ASP A 330 14.92 15.95 -6.45
C ASP A 330 14.47 16.49 -7.81
N ASP A 331 13.14 16.65 -7.96
CA ASP A 331 12.55 17.28 -9.15
C ASP A 331 12.87 18.78 -9.22
N GLY A 332 13.73 19.30 -8.34
CA GLY A 332 14.04 20.70 -8.20
C GLY A 332 12.87 21.53 -7.68
N MET A 333 11.84 20.88 -7.13
CA MET A 333 10.64 21.52 -6.63
C MET A 333 10.56 21.40 -5.10
N LYS A 334 10.43 22.51 -4.43
CA LYS A 334 10.20 22.58 -2.98
C LYS A 334 8.71 22.70 -2.71
N ARG A 335 8.16 21.72 -2.01
CA ARG A 335 6.74 21.62 -1.64
C ARG A 335 6.49 22.28 -0.28
N GLY A 336 5.36 22.95 -0.15
CA GLY A 336 4.82 23.46 1.10
C GLY A 336 3.30 23.38 1.12
N TYR A 337 2.68 23.73 2.22
CA TYR A 337 1.23 23.71 2.40
C TYR A 337 0.73 24.98 3.07
N ILE A 338 -0.41 25.49 2.58
CA ILE A 338 -1.13 26.63 3.16
C ILE A 338 -2.52 26.20 3.62
N ASP A 339 -3.01 26.83 4.67
CA ASP A 339 -4.40 26.71 5.11
C ASP A 339 -5.37 27.53 4.26
N ARG A 340 -6.67 27.47 4.56
CA ARG A 340 -7.72 28.21 3.83
C ARG A 340 -7.65 29.73 3.99
N ASN A 341 -6.86 30.24 4.92
CA ASN A 341 -6.62 31.67 5.15
C ASN A 341 -5.34 32.17 4.43
N GLY A 342 -4.60 31.26 3.80
CA GLY A 342 -3.34 31.56 3.14
C GLY A 342 -2.13 31.53 4.07
N THR A 343 -2.30 31.05 5.31
CA THR A 343 -1.20 30.87 6.25
C THR A 343 -0.36 29.69 5.84
N VAL A 344 0.96 29.86 5.78
CA VAL A 344 1.89 28.75 5.51
C VAL A 344 1.94 27.85 6.74
N VAL A 345 1.43 26.63 6.57
CA VAL A 345 1.39 25.59 7.61
C VAL A 345 2.69 24.79 7.60
N ILE A 346 3.14 24.40 6.41
CA ILE A 346 4.42 23.71 6.21
C ILE A 346 5.22 24.49 5.16
N ASP A 347 6.39 24.97 5.54
CA ASP A 347 7.20 25.80 4.63
C ASP A 347 7.95 24.94 3.61
N SER A 348 7.99 25.42 2.38
CA SER A 348 8.78 24.87 1.29
C SER A 348 10.30 25.08 1.46
N LYS A 349 10.77 25.71 2.53
CA LYS A 349 12.21 25.82 2.86
C LYS A 349 12.82 24.53 3.38
N ASN A 350 12.01 23.58 3.87
CA ASN A 350 12.50 22.27 4.27
C ASN A 350 13.25 21.60 3.12
N ASP A 351 14.17 20.68 3.44
CA ASP A 351 14.95 19.96 2.43
C ASP A 351 14.01 19.15 1.52
N TYR A 352 13.05 18.47 2.13
CA TYR A 352 12.00 17.75 1.42
C TYR A 352 10.74 17.63 2.28
N VAL A 353 9.57 17.82 1.66
CA VAL A 353 8.26 17.58 2.25
C VAL A 353 7.55 16.55 1.40
N TYR A 354 7.18 15.43 2.00
CA TYR A 354 6.45 14.36 1.32
C TYR A 354 5.00 14.79 1.03
N PRO A 355 4.27 14.08 0.16
CA PRO A 355 2.85 14.33 -0.02
C PRO A 355 2.09 14.28 1.30
N MET A 356 1.09 15.16 1.45
CA MET A 356 0.25 15.20 2.65
C MET A 356 -0.71 14.01 2.66
N GLU A 357 -0.63 13.23 3.72
CA GLU A 357 -1.56 12.15 4.01
C GLU A 357 -2.64 12.60 5.02
N GLU A 358 -3.55 11.70 5.37
CA GLU A 358 -4.65 12.00 6.28
C GLU A 358 -4.18 12.56 7.63
N HIS A 359 -3.18 11.95 8.24
CA HIS A 359 -2.68 12.33 9.56
C HIS A 359 -1.53 13.34 9.53
N GLY A 360 -0.94 13.57 8.38
CA GLY A 360 0.20 14.48 8.26
C GLY A 360 1.16 14.08 7.14
N THR A 361 2.40 14.52 7.26
CA THR A 361 3.44 14.25 6.26
C THR A 361 4.81 14.08 6.90
N LEU A 362 5.65 13.30 6.25
CA LEU A 362 7.08 13.24 6.55
C LEU A 362 7.76 14.52 6.06
N VAL A 363 8.64 15.07 6.87
CA VAL A 363 9.41 16.26 6.56
C VAL A 363 10.88 16.00 6.85
N ARG A 364 11.72 16.20 5.84
CA ARG A 364 13.17 16.20 5.99
C ARG A 364 13.66 17.64 6.08
N ASN A 365 14.41 17.93 7.11
CA ASN A 365 15.08 19.22 7.28
C ASN A 365 16.46 19.01 7.91
N GLU A 366 17.48 19.68 7.36
CA GLU A 366 18.88 19.52 7.79
C GLU A 366 19.32 18.03 7.86
N GLY A 367 18.88 17.25 6.86
CA GLY A 367 19.16 15.82 6.76
C GLY A 367 18.40 14.91 7.74
N LYS A 368 17.66 15.48 8.70
CA LYS A 368 16.86 14.74 9.69
C LYS A 368 15.43 14.60 9.24
N LEU A 369 14.84 13.43 9.46
CA LEU A 369 13.46 13.11 9.13
C LEU A 369 12.57 13.15 10.37
N GLY A 370 11.42 13.83 10.27
CA GLY A 370 10.37 13.85 11.27
C GLY A 370 9.00 13.71 10.63
N PHE A 371 7.95 13.63 11.43
CA PHE A 371 6.57 13.60 10.96
C PHE A 371 5.81 14.81 11.51
N MET A 372 5.20 15.60 10.63
CA MET A 372 4.36 16.73 10.97
C MET A 372 2.89 16.39 10.76
N ASN A 373 2.04 16.82 11.69
CA ASN A 373 0.60 16.78 11.53
C ASN A 373 0.13 17.82 10.50
N ARG A 374 -1.16 17.83 10.23
CA ARG A 374 -1.78 18.76 9.27
C ARG A 374 -1.78 20.22 9.74
N GLN A 375 -1.44 20.49 11.00
CA GLN A 375 -1.25 21.82 11.57
C GLN A 375 0.21 22.29 11.51
N GLY A 376 1.10 21.50 10.90
CA GLY A 376 2.52 21.83 10.75
C GLY A 376 3.35 21.65 12.03
N GLN A 377 2.84 20.90 13.00
CA GLN A 377 3.54 20.62 14.24
C GLN A 377 4.23 19.25 14.13
N TYR A 378 5.48 19.18 14.57
CA TYR A 378 6.16 17.89 14.68
C TYR A 378 5.50 17.00 15.74
N VAL A 379 4.91 15.92 15.30
CA VAL A 379 4.41 14.82 16.15
C VAL A 379 5.55 13.86 16.46
N ILE A 380 6.33 13.48 15.44
CA ILE A 380 7.57 12.73 15.61
C ILE A 380 8.72 13.71 15.34
N GLN A 381 9.54 13.94 16.36
CA GLN A 381 10.64 14.89 16.26
C GLN A 381 11.69 14.44 15.24
N PRO A 382 12.34 15.38 14.53
CA PRO A 382 13.36 15.07 13.55
C PRO A 382 14.52 14.27 14.13
N GLY A 383 14.83 13.15 13.52
CA GLY A 383 15.94 12.27 13.91
C GLY A 383 16.72 11.75 12.69
N ASN A 384 17.79 11.01 12.96
CA ASN A 384 18.59 10.37 11.91
C ASN A 384 17.86 9.11 11.38
N TYR A 385 16.72 9.33 10.71
CA TYR A 385 15.83 8.27 10.28
C TYR A 385 15.76 8.15 8.75
N GLU A 386 15.41 6.94 8.30
CA GLU A 386 14.81 6.63 7.00
C GLU A 386 13.35 6.27 7.19
N ALA A 387 12.50 6.70 6.27
CA ALA A 387 11.11 6.29 6.25
C ALA A 387 10.99 4.80 5.88
N GLY A 388 10.10 4.12 6.57
CA GLY A 388 9.67 2.78 6.24
C GLY A 388 8.26 2.79 5.65
N THR A 389 7.39 1.98 6.22
CA THR A 389 6.00 1.78 5.77
C THR A 389 5.03 2.55 6.66
N ILE A 390 3.97 3.09 6.06
CA ILE A 390 2.82 3.65 6.79
C ILE A 390 1.70 2.61 6.79
N ASP A 391 1.16 2.33 7.96
CA ASP A 391 -0.13 1.66 8.14
C ASP A 391 -1.19 2.73 8.43
N VAL A 392 -1.96 3.06 7.41
CA VAL A 392 -2.99 4.11 7.50
C VAL A 392 -4.14 3.67 8.41
N ASN A 393 -4.44 2.37 8.46
CA ASN A 393 -5.56 1.84 9.24
C ASN A 393 -5.30 1.94 10.74
N ASN A 394 -4.08 1.64 11.15
CA ASN A 394 -3.67 1.67 12.54
C ASN A 394 -2.91 2.95 12.90
N VAL A 395 -2.78 3.88 11.94
CA VAL A 395 -2.09 5.18 12.12
C VAL A 395 -0.64 5.01 12.58
N LEU A 396 0.04 3.99 12.06
CA LEU A 396 1.40 3.62 12.42
C LEU A 396 2.39 3.94 11.31
N LEU A 397 3.59 4.35 11.71
CA LEU A 397 4.73 4.61 10.84
C LEU A 397 5.92 3.78 11.31
N THR A 398 6.51 3.00 10.42
CA THR A 398 7.82 2.42 10.67
C THR A 398 8.91 3.41 10.29
N LEU A 399 9.90 3.57 11.15
CA LEU A 399 11.11 4.34 10.89
C LEU A 399 12.33 3.44 11.09
N LYS A 400 13.35 3.63 10.26
CA LYS A 400 14.65 3.01 10.43
C LYS A 400 15.62 4.02 11.01
N ASN A 401 16.22 3.71 12.12
CA ASN A 401 17.30 4.51 12.68
C ASN A 401 18.59 4.21 11.92
N LYS A 402 19.21 5.23 11.32
CA LYS A 402 20.43 5.09 10.51
C LYS A 402 21.67 4.73 11.34
N ASP A 403 21.69 5.12 12.62
CA ASP A 403 22.85 4.86 13.49
C ASP A 403 22.89 3.39 13.92
N THR A 404 21.74 2.78 14.19
CA THR A 404 21.62 1.38 14.63
C THR A 404 21.26 0.43 13.49
N ASN A 405 20.83 0.95 12.35
CA ASN A 405 20.31 0.19 11.21
C ASN A 405 19.11 -0.71 11.57
N LYS A 406 18.34 -0.33 12.61
CA LYS A 406 17.19 -1.08 13.10
C LYS A 406 15.90 -0.28 12.89
N TYR A 407 14.80 -1.01 12.74
CA TYR A 407 13.45 -0.45 12.59
C TYR A 407 12.71 -0.38 13.93
N GLY A 408 11.85 0.63 14.06
CA GLY A 408 10.89 0.83 15.13
C GLY A 408 9.55 1.30 14.57
N ILE A 409 8.51 1.32 15.41
CA ILE A 409 7.16 1.78 15.05
C ILE A 409 6.79 2.98 15.91
N PHE A 410 6.17 3.95 15.28
CA PHE A 410 5.64 5.16 15.89
C PHE A 410 4.15 5.32 15.58
N ASP A 411 3.39 5.79 16.55
CA ASP A 411 2.03 6.28 16.35
C ASP A 411 2.11 7.69 15.73
N MET A 412 1.44 7.90 14.61
CA MET A 412 1.49 9.17 13.86
C MET A 412 0.63 10.28 14.49
N GLU A 413 -0.31 9.97 15.38
CA GLU A 413 -1.10 10.99 16.08
C GLU A 413 -0.43 11.48 17.34
N THR A 414 0.15 10.57 18.11
CA THR A 414 0.73 10.88 19.42
C THR A 414 2.24 11.08 19.39
N GLY A 415 2.91 10.59 18.35
CA GLY A 415 4.38 10.56 18.26
C GLY A 415 5.04 9.53 19.17
N LYS A 416 4.26 8.74 19.89
CA LYS A 416 4.77 7.72 20.78
C LYS A 416 5.49 6.63 19.99
N GLN A 417 6.69 6.28 20.44
CA GLN A 417 7.38 5.10 19.92
C GLN A 417 6.76 3.85 20.54
N GLU A 418 5.96 3.14 19.76
CA GLU A 418 5.28 1.90 20.18
C GLU A 418 6.23 0.70 20.18
N VAL A 419 7.12 0.63 19.20
CA VAL A 419 8.13 -0.41 19.09
C VAL A 419 9.52 0.23 18.99
N PRO A 420 10.45 -0.11 19.93
CA PRO A 420 11.80 0.45 19.89
C PRO A 420 12.59 -0.01 18.68
N PHE A 421 13.66 0.70 18.31
CA PHE A 421 14.58 0.34 17.23
C PHE A 421 15.38 -0.92 17.55
N LYS A 422 14.85 -2.09 17.23
CA LYS A 422 15.48 -3.38 17.54
C LYS A 422 15.40 -4.45 16.45
N TYR A 423 14.53 -4.25 15.43
CA TYR A 423 14.31 -5.24 14.38
C TYR A 423 15.07 -4.89 13.11
N ASP A 424 15.47 -5.90 12.35
CA ASP A 424 16.14 -5.75 11.05
C ASP A 424 15.17 -5.32 9.96
N SER A 425 13.92 -5.76 10.06
CA SER A 425 12.81 -5.28 9.22
C SER A 425 11.50 -5.33 10.00
N ILE A 426 10.57 -4.45 9.62
CA ILE A 426 9.18 -4.45 10.05
C ILE A 426 8.33 -4.18 8.81
N GLU A 427 7.34 -5.03 8.55
CA GLU A 427 6.42 -4.94 7.43
C GLU A 427 4.99 -5.18 7.95
N PHE A 428 4.04 -4.34 7.59
CA PHE A 428 2.64 -4.60 7.86
C PHE A 428 2.12 -5.58 6.80
N VAL A 429 1.64 -6.73 7.24
CA VAL A 429 1.28 -7.85 6.36
C VAL A 429 -0.21 -8.23 6.42
N GLY A 430 -0.99 -7.50 7.19
CA GLY A 430 -2.43 -7.68 7.32
C GLY A 430 -3.09 -6.48 8.00
N GLU A 431 -4.35 -6.63 8.35
CA GLU A 431 -5.13 -5.58 9.02
C GLU A 431 -4.58 -5.27 10.42
N HIS A 432 -4.15 -6.31 11.13
CA HIS A 432 -3.55 -6.21 12.47
C HIS A 432 -2.23 -6.99 12.58
N GLU A 433 -1.71 -7.48 11.49
CA GLU A 433 -0.55 -8.35 11.47
C GLU A 433 0.68 -7.60 10.95
N MET A 434 1.78 -7.73 11.68
CA MET A 434 3.11 -7.30 11.23
C MET A 434 4.06 -8.50 11.09
N SER A 435 4.94 -8.43 10.11
CA SER A 435 6.10 -9.31 9.99
C SER A 435 7.33 -8.57 10.46
N VAL A 436 8.07 -9.17 11.39
CA VAL A 436 9.33 -8.61 11.88
C VAL A 436 10.45 -9.60 11.76
N THR A 437 11.67 -9.12 11.49
CA THR A 437 12.89 -9.96 11.51
C THR A 437 13.85 -9.48 12.57
N ASN A 438 14.55 -10.42 13.14
CA ASN A 438 15.76 -10.18 13.93
C ASN A 438 16.95 -10.93 13.27
N ASP A 439 18.07 -11.05 13.98
CA ASP A 439 19.31 -11.64 13.42
C ASP A 439 19.11 -13.04 12.83
N THR A 440 18.18 -13.84 13.36
CA THR A 440 18.00 -15.26 13.00
C THR A 440 16.60 -15.64 12.51
N ASN A 441 15.58 -14.97 12.99
CA ASN A 441 14.20 -15.38 12.79
C ASN A 441 13.36 -14.30 12.13
N ARG A 442 12.29 -14.76 11.47
CA ARG A 442 11.13 -13.96 11.08
C ARG A 442 9.94 -14.37 11.92
N TYR A 443 9.20 -13.38 12.36
CA TYR A 443 7.95 -13.56 13.09
C TYR A 443 6.81 -12.89 12.33
N VAL A 444 5.61 -13.47 12.43
CA VAL A 444 4.35 -12.77 12.17
C VAL A 444 3.65 -12.59 13.51
N VAL A 445 3.27 -11.38 13.79
CA VAL A 445 2.75 -10.98 15.12
C VAL A 445 1.44 -10.23 14.95
N ASP A 446 0.46 -10.59 15.73
CA ASP A 446 -0.76 -9.82 15.93
C ASP A 446 -0.42 -8.59 16.78
N MET A 447 -0.53 -7.40 16.19
CA MET A 447 -0.17 -6.13 16.84
C MET A 447 -1.05 -5.80 18.03
N ALA A 448 -2.33 -6.21 18.00
CA ALA A 448 -3.28 -5.90 19.07
C ALA A 448 -2.99 -6.67 20.35
N THR A 449 -2.57 -7.91 20.21
CA THR A 449 -2.39 -8.85 21.33
C THR A 449 -0.93 -9.14 21.65
N GLY A 450 -0.01 -8.86 20.72
CA GLY A 450 1.38 -9.29 20.80
C GLY A 450 1.58 -10.79 20.56
N ARG A 451 0.53 -11.51 20.16
CA ARG A 451 0.59 -12.96 19.91
C ARG A 451 1.46 -13.26 18.69
N VAL A 452 2.40 -14.16 18.85
CA VAL A 452 3.18 -14.69 17.73
C VAL A 452 2.29 -15.69 16.96
N ILE A 453 1.96 -15.34 15.71
CA ILE A 453 1.21 -16.18 14.78
C ILE A 453 2.16 -17.17 14.10
N TYR A 454 3.36 -16.72 13.73
CA TYR A 454 4.35 -17.52 13.03
C TYR A 454 5.76 -17.20 13.49
N LYS A 455 6.60 -18.23 13.57
CA LYS A 455 8.05 -18.11 13.75
C LYS A 455 8.74 -19.01 12.74
N GLY A 456 9.63 -18.43 11.96
CA GLY A 456 10.43 -19.15 10.97
C GLY A 456 11.84 -18.60 10.87
N ASP A 457 12.64 -19.19 9.99
CA ASP A 457 13.96 -18.68 9.64
C ASP A 457 13.86 -17.30 9.00
N LYS A 458 14.87 -16.45 9.20
CA LYS A 458 14.94 -15.08 8.65
C LYS A 458 14.80 -15.04 7.13
N SER A 459 15.22 -16.09 6.43
CA SER A 459 15.11 -16.17 4.96
C SER A 459 13.69 -16.37 4.45
N MET A 460 12.75 -16.72 5.32
CA MET A 460 11.35 -16.83 4.95
C MET A 460 10.75 -15.44 4.68
N ASN A 461 9.97 -15.31 3.64
CA ASN A 461 9.15 -14.15 3.33
C ASN A 461 7.68 -14.46 3.66
N VAL A 462 6.91 -13.41 3.91
CA VAL A 462 5.48 -13.48 4.19
C VAL A 462 4.76 -12.60 3.18
N LYS A 463 3.75 -13.14 2.49
CA LYS A 463 2.85 -12.31 1.68
C LYS A 463 1.80 -11.63 2.57
N THR A 464 1.21 -10.56 2.06
CA THR A 464 0.14 -9.85 2.77
C THR A 464 -1.14 -10.69 2.82
N PHE A 465 -1.83 -10.65 3.96
CA PHE A 465 -3.17 -11.24 4.14
C PHE A 465 -4.28 -10.38 3.52
N LEU A 466 -4.35 -10.18 2.28
CA LEU A 466 -5.25 -9.25 1.58
C LEU A 466 -6.75 -9.48 1.87
N GLY A 467 -7.18 -9.29 3.14
CA GLY A 467 -8.56 -9.51 3.58
C GLY A 467 -8.95 -10.98 3.78
N ASP A 468 -8.04 -11.90 3.56
CA ASP A 468 -8.21 -13.33 3.81
C ASP A 468 -7.57 -13.75 5.16
N THR A 469 -7.94 -14.90 5.69
CA THR A 469 -7.34 -15.49 6.89
C THR A 469 -6.08 -16.30 6.59
N TYR A 470 -5.73 -16.46 5.33
CA TYR A 470 -4.59 -17.25 4.86
C TYR A 470 -3.62 -16.41 4.05
N THR A 471 -2.34 -16.75 4.16
CA THR A 471 -1.28 -16.18 3.32
C THR A 471 -0.19 -17.19 3.03
N TRP A 472 0.76 -16.82 2.18
CA TRP A 472 1.94 -17.61 1.87
C TRP A 472 3.13 -17.16 2.69
N VAL A 473 3.85 -18.15 3.26
CA VAL A 473 5.22 -18.01 3.72
C VAL A 473 6.12 -18.84 2.80
N TYR A 474 7.23 -18.27 2.37
CA TYR A 474 8.10 -18.89 1.37
C TYR A 474 9.53 -18.37 1.45
N ASN A 475 10.49 -19.12 0.93
CA ASN A 475 11.87 -18.69 0.76
C ASN A 475 12.31 -18.67 -0.71
N LYS A 476 13.53 -18.25 -0.96
CA LYS A 476 14.10 -18.18 -2.31
C LYS A 476 14.25 -19.55 -2.97
N ASP A 477 14.32 -20.61 -2.18
CA ASP A 477 14.51 -21.98 -2.65
C ASP A 477 13.18 -22.63 -3.10
N GLY A 478 12.07 -21.87 -3.06
CA GLY A 478 10.76 -22.37 -3.48
C GLY A 478 10.05 -23.21 -2.42
N ASN A 479 10.43 -23.08 -1.15
CA ASN A 479 9.70 -23.71 -0.06
C ASN A 479 8.47 -22.86 0.29
N TYR A 480 7.32 -23.23 -0.23
CA TYR A 480 6.04 -22.56 0.01
C TYR A 480 5.26 -23.30 1.11
N LYS A 481 4.66 -22.53 2.02
CA LYS A 481 3.73 -23.00 3.05
C LYS A 481 2.56 -22.04 3.16
N ILE A 482 1.41 -22.53 3.53
CA ILE A 482 0.24 -21.70 3.83
C ILE A 482 0.25 -21.40 5.32
N LEU A 483 0.14 -20.13 5.67
CA LEU A 483 0.01 -19.65 7.04
C LEU A 483 -1.42 -19.15 7.26
N SER A 484 -2.07 -19.64 8.31
CA SER A 484 -3.35 -19.12 8.78
C SER A 484 -3.16 -18.11 9.92
N LEU A 485 -4.10 -17.17 10.07
CA LEU A 485 -4.11 -16.21 11.19
C LEU A 485 -4.21 -16.88 12.58
N ASP A 486 -4.67 -18.10 12.67
CA ASP A 486 -4.66 -18.86 13.93
C ASP A 486 -3.28 -19.40 14.31
N GLY A 487 -2.33 -19.34 13.38
CA GLY A 487 -0.95 -19.84 13.52
C GLY A 487 -0.73 -21.22 12.89
N THR A 488 -1.76 -21.81 12.31
CA THR A 488 -1.61 -23.10 11.60
C THR A 488 -0.76 -22.91 10.35
N VAL A 489 0.24 -23.77 10.19
CA VAL A 489 1.10 -23.84 8.99
C VAL A 489 0.77 -25.12 8.24
N THR A 490 0.30 -24.98 7.01
CA THR A 490 -0.02 -26.11 6.12
C THR A 490 1.09 -26.29 5.09
N GLU A 491 1.58 -27.53 4.96
CA GLU A 491 2.56 -27.94 3.95
C GLU A 491 2.11 -29.28 3.35
N THR A 492 2.04 -29.35 2.03
CA THR A 492 1.66 -30.56 1.30
C THR A 492 2.69 -30.87 0.21
N PRO A 493 2.77 -32.14 -0.27
CA PRO A 493 3.74 -32.53 -1.30
C PRO A 493 3.67 -31.66 -2.57
N VAL A 494 2.49 -31.21 -2.96
CA VAL A 494 2.29 -30.39 -4.16
C VAL A 494 2.98 -29.04 -4.08
N MET A 495 3.19 -28.53 -2.86
CA MET A 495 3.82 -27.22 -2.64
C MET A 495 5.29 -27.18 -3.04
N LYS A 496 5.97 -28.35 -3.09
CA LYS A 496 7.36 -28.45 -3.56
C LYS A 496 7.52 -28.14 -5.06
N ASP A 497 6.45 -28.29 -5.84
CA ASP A 497 6.45 -28.04 -7.27
C ASP A 497 6.02 -26.59 -7.62
N ILE A 498 5.64 -25.79 -6.61
CA ILE A 498 5.20 -24.42 -6.82
C ILE A 498 6.37 -23.53 -7.19
N SER A 499 6.23 -22.80 -8.30
CA SER A 499 7.18 -21.79 -8.78
C SER A 499 6.66 -20.35 -8.67
N GLY A 500 5.41 -20.18 -8.28
CA GLY A 500 4.77 -18.88 -8.05
C GLY A 500 3.39 -19.02 -7.46
N THR A 501 2.96 -17.98 -6.74
CA THR A 501 1.64 -17.97 -6.08
C THR A 501 0.97 -16.61 -6.27
N GLY A 502 -0.36 -16.61 -6.38
CA GLY A 502 -1.19 -15.44 -6.14
C GLY A 502 -1.40 -15.20 -4.64
N SER A 503 -2.23 -14.21 -4.29
CA SER A 503 -2.73 -14.04 -2.93
C SER A 503 -3.93 -14.95 -2.69
N PHE A 504 -4.22 -15.23 -1.43
CA PHE A 504 -5.45 -15.90 -1.06
C PHE A 504 -6.65 -14.95 -1.23
N SER A 505 -7.75 -15.50 -1.70
CA SER A 505 -9.07 -14.89 -1.71
C SER A 505 -10.09 -15.98 -1.39
N HIS A 506 -10.87 -15.78 -0.35
CA HIS A 506 -11.90 -16.74 0.11
C HIS A 506 -11.35 -18.16 0.36
N GLY A 507 -10.11 -18.25 0.87
CA GLY A 507 -9.46 -19.53 1.15
C GLY A 507 -8.88 -20.25 -0.07
N TYR A 508 -8.83 -19.62 -1.23
CA TYR A 508 -8.24 -20.14 -2.47
C TYR A 508 -7.11 -19.25 -2.96
N SER A 509 -6.08 -19.84 -3.55
CA SER A 509 -4.96 -19.11 -4.15
C SER A 509 -4.55 -19.69 -5.49
N PRO A 510 -4.28 -18.85 -6.50
CA PRO A 510 -3.61 -19.30 -7.71
C PRO A 510 -2.21 -19.79 -7.41
N VAL A 511 -1.81 -20.91 -7.99
CA VAL A 511 -0.46 -21.47 -7.90
C VAL A 511 0.08 -21.81 -9.27
N LYS A 512 1.35 -21.55 -9.49
CA LYS A 512 2.05 -21.86 -10.74
C LYS A 512 2.92 -23.09 -10.55
N ILE A 513 2.66 -24.13 -11.32
CA ILE A 513 3.40 -25.39 -11.31
C ILE A 513 3.78 -25.73 -12.75
N LYS A 514 5.07 -26.00 -13.01
CA LYS A 514 5.59 -26.32 -14.35
C LYS A 514 5.16 -25.31 -15.43
N GLY A 515 5.13 -24.03 -15.04
CA GLY A 515 4.80 -22.93 -15.97
C GLY A 515 3.30 -22.68 -16.19
N LYS A 516 2.41 -23.51 -15.64
CA LYS A 516 0.96 -23.38 -15.76
C LYS A 516 0.32 -23.03 -14.42
N TRP A 517 -0.79 -22.31 -14.48
CA TRP A 517 -1.56 -21.92 -13.31
C TRP A 517 -2.66 -22.92 -12.99
N GLY A 518 -2.83 -23.20 -11.70
CA GLY A 518 -3.93 -23.92 -11.08
C GLY A 518 -4.44 -23.16 -9.86
N ILE A 519 -5.35 -23.74 -9.11
CA ILE A 519 -5.87 -23.17 -7.87
C ILE A 519 -5.71 -24.21 -6.76
N ILE A 520 -5.19 -23.76 -5.63
CA ILE A 520 -5.09 -24.53 -4.38
C ILE A 520 -6.04 -23.94 -3.33
N ASN A 521 -6.59 -24.78 -2.47
CA ASN A 521 -7.36 -24.33 -1.30
C ASN A 521 -6.45 -24.12 -0.07
N SER A 522 -7.02 -23.62 1.02
CA SER A 522 -6.32 -23.39 2.29
C SER A 522 -5.80 -24.67 2.97
N LYS A 523 -6.28 -25.86 2.58
CA LYS A 523 -5.77 -27.16 3.04
C LYS A 523 -4.55 -27.63 2.23
N GLY A 524 -4.15 -26.89 1.20
CA GLY A 524 -3.05 -27.27 0.34
C GLY A 524 -3.41 -28.31 -0.72
N GLU A 525 -4.68 -28.43 -1.08
CA GLU A 525 -5.21 -29.36 -2.10
C GLU A 525 -5.44 -28.62 -3.41
N LEU A 526 -4.99 -29.18 -4.54
CA LEU A 526 -5.29 -28.65 -5.86
C LEU A 526 -6.78 -28.84 -6.19
N VAL A 527 -7.51 -27.73 -6.24
CA VAL A 527 -8.91 -27.70 -6.68
C VAL A 527 -8.99 -27.62 -8.19
N VAL A 528 -8.13 -26.79 -8.80
CA VAL A 528 -7.99 -26.68 -10.26
C VAL A 528 -6.58 -27.09 -10.65
N GLN A 529 -6.47 -28.04 -11.56
CA GLN A 529 -5.17 -28.54 -12.04
C GLN A 529 -4.39 -27.44 -12.79
N PRO A 530 -3.05 -27.41 -12.67
CA PRO A 530 -2.21 -26.38 -13.28
C PRO A 530 -2.06 -26.60 -14.80
N THR A 531 -3.09 -26.23 -15.55
CA THR A 531 -3.17 -26.36 -17.01
C THR A 531 -3.33 -25.02 -17.73
N TYR A 532 -3.67 -23.97 -17.01
CA TYR A 532 -4.03 -22.68 -17.57
C TYR A 532 -2.84 -21.73 -17.72
N ASP A 533 -2.95 -20.78 -18.67
CA ASP A 533 -1.94 -19.74 -18.91
C ASP A 533 -2.05 -18.61 -17.89
N GLU A 534 -3.27 -18.35 -17.41
CA GLU A 534 -3.61 -17.29 -16.46
C GLU A 534 -4.86 -17.67 -15.67
N ILE A 535 -4.93 -17.26 -14.41
CA ILE A 535 -6.08 -17.45 -13.54
C ILE A 535 -6.30 -16.19 -12.70
N THR A 536 -7.58 -15.83 -12.51
CA THR A 536 -8.03 -14.83 -11.55
C THR A 536 -9.14 -15.42 -10.69
N ILE A 537 -9.01 -15.37 -9.36
CA ILE A 537 -10.11 -15.74 -8.43
C ILE A 537 -11.19 -14.66 -8.52
N LEU A 538 -12.47 -15.07 -8.50
CA LEU A 538 -13.66 -14.20 -8.63
C LEU A 538 -14.06 -13.57 -7.29
#